data_6e90f0174537e4bd9503e5493d4d7d18
#
_entry.id   6e90f0174537e4bd9503e5493d4d7d18
#
_cell.length_a   1.000
_cell.length_b   1.000
_cell.length_c   1.000
_cell.angle_alpha   90.00
_cell.angle_beta   90.00
_cell.angle_gamma   90.00
#
_symmetry.space_group_name_H-M   'P 1'
#
loop_
_entity.id
_entity.type
_entity.pdbx_description
1 polymer ?
#
loop_
_entity_poly.entity_id
_entity_poly.type
_entity_poly.pdbx_seq_one_letter_code
_entity_poly.pdbx_strand_id
1 'polypeptide(L)'
;MRKTKIVCTIGPACDSEETLRAMMLAGMNVARLNFSHGTHAEHQVRIDRIKKLRAELDLPIAIMLDTKGPEYRIGTFADGKIELHSGDTFTFTTEPVTGNAERVSVSYAGLAQDLEPGNTVLVNDGLIALTVTATTDTDVICRVTAGGVLSDRKSMSFPNKVLKQTFLSEQDKSDLLFGIENDVDFVAASFVSRKQDLADLNAFLRANGGEDISVIAKIENQPGIDNIEEIFTECTGIMIARGDMGVEVPYEELPSIQKELIGKCRLLGKRVITATEMLESMTHNIRPTRAEIADVANAVYDGTSAIMLSGETAAGEHPVEALSAMARIAEYTEAHINYAKRFPKTQFEIHDTLDAISHATCGMAIDIGAKVITVCSITGRTARLISRFRGPTDIIGLTTNERAYRKLALSWGITPVMSEVYESTDVLFYHALKVSRSVMQLEKGDKVIITGGIINGRSGRCPEDCKYCAQSAHNHTDCEVYDFLPEEDIVKACKLNESEGVDRFSIVTAGKALTGEEFEKAVHAYETMNKECDIELCASMGFLNAEQLHRLHEAGVTSYHHNIETSRRNFPNICTTHTYDMKIETLKLVKAEG
;
A
#
# COMPACT_ATOMS: atom_id res chain seq x y z
N MET A 1 -12.27 -15.34 -0.20
CA MET A 1 -11.01 -14.95 0.52
C MET A 1 -11.26 -13.67 1.29
N ARG A 2 -10.63 -13.49 2.46
CA ARG A 2 -10.73 -12.26 3.24
C ARG A 2 -10.06 -11.10 2.50
N LYS A 3 -10.76 -9.99 2.34
CA LYS A 3 -10.27 -8.80 1.63
C LYS A 3 -9.51 -7.84 2.56
N THR A 4 -10.02 -7.62 3.78
CA THR A 4 -9.37 -6.79 4.81
C THR A 4 -8.16 -7.51 5.39
N LYS A 5 -7.01 -6.86 5.43
CA LYS A 5 -5.75 -7.44 5.91
C LYS A 5 -5.62 -7.34 7.43
N ILE A 6 -4.75 -8.14 8.02
CA ILE A 6 -4.49 -8.09 9.46
C ILE A 6 -3.01 -7.85 9.72
N VAL A 7 -2.73 -6.82 10.53
CA VAL A 7 -1.41 -6.51 11.08
C VAL A 7 -1.37 -7.03 12.51
N CYS A 8 -0.35 -7.77 12.87
CA CYS A 8 -0.16 -8.28 14.23
C CYS A 8 1.16 -7.76 14.81
N THR A 9 1.10 -7.19 16.01
CA THR A 9 2.31 -6.81 16.72
C THR A 9 2.96 -8.04 17.32
N ILE A 10 4.25 -8.22 17.03
CA ILE A 10 5.06 -9.34 17.50
C ILE A 10 5.78 -8.95 18.79
N GLY A 11 5.54 -9.71 19.84
CA GLY A 11 6.11 -9.52 21.16
C GLY A 11 6.30 -10.83 21.90
N PRO A 12 6.63 -10.78 23.20
CA PRO A 12 6.95 -11.98 23.98
C PRO A 12 5.91 -13.09 23.97
N ALA A 13 4.63 -12.74 23.84
CA ALA A 13 3.54 -13.72 23.84
C ALA A 13 3.47 -14.58 22.55
N CYS A 14 4.04 -14.09 21.45
CA CYS A 14 3.90 -14.73 20.15
C CYS A 14 5.21 -14.92 19.38
N ASP A 15 6.38 -14.73 20.00
CA ASP A 15 7.67 -14.80 19.30
C ASP A 15 8.23 -16.23 19.13
N SER A 16 7.58 -17.28 19.67
CA SER A 16 7.95 -18.67 19.41
C SER A 16 7.65 -19.08 17.96
N GLU A 17 8.45 -20.00 17.38
CA GLU A 17 8.21 -20.50 16.01
C GLU A 17 6.83 -21.16 15.87
N GLU A 18 6.36 -21.87 16.90
CA GLU A 18 5.06 -22.55 16.90
C GLU A 18 3.91 -21.53 16.85
N THR A 19 3.94 -20.53 17.72
CA THR A 19 2.90 -19.48 17.78
C THR A 19 2.90 -18.62 16.52
N LEU A 20 4.08 -18.18 16.05
CA LEU A 20 4.20 -17.42 14.81
C LEU A 20 3.67 -18.20 13.60
N ARG A 21 4.01 -19.47 13.48
CA ARG A 21 3.48 -20.36 12.44
C ARG A 21 1.95 -20.45 12.49
N ALA A 22 1.40 -20.66 13.67
CA ALA A 22 -0.05 -20.69 13.87
C ALA A 22 -0.71 -19.36 13.49
N MET A 23 -0.12 -18.22 13.85
CA MET A 23 -0.61 -16.90 13.46
C MET A 23 -0.54 -16.66 11.95
N MET A 24 0.55 -17.04 11.27
CA MET A 24 0.66 -16.92 9.82
C MET A 24 -0.43 -17.71 9.11
N LEU A 25 -0.68 -18.96 9.56
CA LEU A 25 -1.74 -19.82 9.03
C LEU A 25 -3.16 -19.34 9.39
N ALA A 26 -3.33 -18.68 10.54
CA ALA A 26 -4.60 -18.08 10.95
C ALA A 26 -4.92 -16.76 10.19
N GLY A 27 -4.00 -16.27 9.35
CA GLY A 27 -4.25 -15.18 8.42
C GLY A 27 -3.58 -13.86 8.76
N MET A 28 -2.48 -13.85 9.51
CA MET A 28 -1.60 -12.68 9.63
C MET A 28 -1.07 -12.30 8.24
N ASN A 29 -1.09 -11.01 7.92
CA ASN A 29 -0.56 -10.49 6.66
C ASN A 29 0.72 -9.66 6.86
N VAL A 30 0.82 -8.96 8.00
CA VAL A 30 1.96 -8.11 8.33
C VAL A 30 2.37 -8.34 9.78
N ALA A 31 3.65 -8.58 10.00
CA ALA A 31 4.27 -8.63 11.32
C ALA A 31 4.80 -7.25 11.67
N ARG A 32 4.21 -6.57 12.66
CA ARG A 32 4.63 -5.28 13.17
C ARG A 32 5.61 -5.47 14.33
N LEU A 33 6.76 -4.80 14.26
CA LEU A 33 7.77 -4.72 15.31
C LEU A 33 7.77 -3.30 15.89
N ASN A 34 7.40 -3.17 17.15
CA ASN A 34 7.34 -1.87 17.84
C ASN A 34 8.70 -1.54 18.48
N PHE A 35 9.42 -0.58 17.90
CA PHE A 35 10.75 -0.15 18.36
C PHE A 35 10.71 0.82 19.56
N SER A 36 9.51 1.15 20.07
CA SER A 36 9.42 1.76 21.42
C SER A 36 9.80 0.79 22.52
N HIS A 37 9.86 -0.52 22.23
CA HIS A 37 10.15 -1.59 23.17
C HIS A 37 11.14 -2.60 22.58
N GLY A 38 11.96 -3.17 23.44
CA GLY A 38 12.96 -4.17 23.06
C GLY A 38 14.26 -3.56 22.53
N THR A 39 15.18 -4.45 22.20
CA THR A 39 16.50 -4.14 21.66
C THR A 39 16.62 -4.61 20.21
N HIS A 40 17.58 -4.09 19.45
CA HIS A 40 17.89 -4.59 18.10
C HIS A 40 18.15 -6.10 18.08
N ALA A 41 18.81 -6.65 19.11
CA ALA A 41 19.09 -8.08 19.20
C ALA A 41 17.80 -8.93 19.32
N GLU A 42 16.83 -8.48 20.11
CA GLU A 42 15.53 -9.15 20.25
C GLU A 42 14.73 -9.04 18.95
N HIS A 43 14.72 -7.87 18.32
CA HIS A 43 14.05 -7.68 17.02
C HIS A 43 14.69 -8.52 15.92
N GLN A 44 16.03 -8.67 15.91
CA GLN A 44 16.73 -9.54 14.96
C GLN A 44 16.25 -10.99 15.04
N VAL A 45 16.16 -11.54 16.24
CA VAL A 45 15.66 -12.90 16.44
C VAL A 45 14.23 -13.07 15.91
N ARG A 46 13.36 -12.07 16.14
CA ARG A 46 11.98 -12.09 15.63
C ARG A 46 11.94 -12.01 14.10
N ILE A 47 12.73 -11.11 13.51
CA ILE A 47 12.83 -10.95 12.05
C ILE A 47 13.31 -12.24 11.40
N ASP A 48 14.35 -12.87 11.92
CA ASP A 48 14.90 -14.11 11.37
C ASP A 48 13.89 -15.25 11.41
N ARG A 49 13.13 -15.38 12.50
CA ARG A 49 12.02 -16.34 12.60
C ARG A 49 10.93 -16.07 11.58
N ILE A 50 10.50 -14.81 11.44
CA ILE A 50 9.48 -14.42 10.46
C ILE A 50 9.94 -14.75 9.05
N LYS A 51 11.18 -14.39 8.69
CA LYS A 51 11.76 -14.68 7.36
C LYS A 51 11.84 -16.18 7.08
N LYS A 52 12.29 -16.97 8.06
CA LYS A 52 12.33 -18.42 7.98
C LYS A 52 10.93 -19.01 7.74
N LEU A 53 9.99 -18.66 8.59
CA LEU A 53 8.65 -19.25 8.56
C LEU A 53 7.84 -18.84 7.30
N ARG A 54 7.94 -17.57 6.85
CA ARG A 54 7.26 -17.15 5.62
C ARG A 54 7.78 -17.89 4.39
N ALA A 55 9.11 -18.18 4.34
CA ALA A 55 9.70 -18.96 3.25
C ALA A 55 9.26 -20.45 3.30
N GLU A 56 9.23 -21.06 4.49
CA GLU A 56 8.74 -22.44 4.65
C GLU A 56 7.26 -22.62 4.30
N LEU A 57 6.44 -21.61 4.56
CA LEU A 57 4.99 -21.63 4.34
C LEU A 57 4.58 -21.06 2.97
N ASP A 58 5.52 -20.51 2.21
CA ASP A 58 5.25 -19.80 0.95
C ASP A 58 4.19 -18.70 1.11
N LEU A 59 4.33 -17.87 2.14
CA LEU A 59 3.38 -16.80 2.48
C LEU A 59 4.01 -15.40 2.35
N PRO A 60 3.28 -14.41 1.79
CA PRO A 60 3.76 -13.03 1.60
C PRO A 60 3.68 -12.20 2.89
N ILE A 61 4.25 -12.70 3.99
CA ILE A 61 4.22 -11.97 5.25
C ILE A 61 5.20 -10.78 5.18
N ALA A 62 4.66 -9.58 5.22
CA ALA A 62 5.45 -8.36 5.26
C ALA A 62 5.93 -8.04 6.69
N ILE A 63 7.06 -7.34 6.79
CA ILE A 63 7.61 -6.86 8.06
C ILE A 63 7.46 -5.34 8.10
N MET A 64 6.90 -4.83 9.21
CA MET A 64 6.70 -3.41 9.48
C MET A 64 7.50 -3.01 10.72
N LEU A 65 8.45 -2.07 10.55
CA LEU A 65 9.13 -1.39 11.63
C LEU A 65 8.28 -0.19 12.05
N ASP A 66 7.88 -0.12 13.30
CA ASP A 66 7.13 1.00 13.88
C ASP A 66 8.06 1.80 14.77
N THR A 67 8.36 3.06 14.37
CA THR A 67 9.34 3.92 15.04
C THR A 67 8.84 4.40 16.40
N LYS A 68 9.76 4.75 17.28
CA LYS A 68 9.41 5.37 18.55
C LYS A 68 8.85 6.78 18.34
N GLY A 69 9.47 7.56 17.45
CA GLY A 69 9.11 8.94 17.18
C GLY A 69 9.38 9.90 18.35
N PRO A 70 8.94 11.14 18.25
CA PRO A 70 9.12 12.18 19.27
C PRO A 70 8.16 12.00 20.45
N GLU A 71 8.43 10.98 21.28
CA GLU A 71 7.65 10.71 22.48
C GLU A 71 8.12 11.57 23.65
N TYR A 72 7.18 12.18 24.36
CA TYR A 72 7.45 13.02 25.53
C TYR A 72 7.09 12.25 26.80
N ARG A 73 8.01 12.24 27.77
CA ARG A 73 7.81 11.56 29.06
C ARG A 73 8.28 12.41 30.22
N ILE A 74 7.64 12.25 31.36
CA ILE A 74 8.16 12.73 32.64
C ILE A 74 9.32 11.84 33.13
N GLY A 75 10.11 12.38 34.05
CA GLY A 75 11.17 11.66 34.76
C GLY A 75 10.64 10.70 35.82
N THR A 76 11.47 10.44 36.84
CA THR A 76 11.15 9.53 37.95
C THR A 76 10.93 10.31 39.26
N PHE A 77 10.13 9.77 40.15
CA PHE A 77 9.85 10.29 41.47
C PHE A 77 10.69 9.58 42.54
N ALA A 78 10.98 10.26 43.66
CA ALA A 78 11.72 9.68 44.76
C ALA A 78 11.04 8.42 45.32
N ASP A 79 9.72 8.43 45.42
CA ASP A 79 8.91 7.33 45.93
C ASP A 79 8.20 6.53 44.82
N GLY A 80 8.64 6.68 43.54
CA GLY A 80 8.09 6.01 42.37
C GLY A 80 6.75 6.52 41.90
N LYS A 81 6.02 7.27 42.71
CA LYS A 81 4.69 7.88 42.39
C LYS A 81 4.36 9.02 43.33
N ILE A 82 3.46 9.90 42.87
CA ILE A 82 2.81 10.96 43.65
C ILE A 82 1.30 10.94 43.41
N GLU A 83 0.55 11.67 44.22
CA GLU A 83 -0.86 11.94 44.00
C GLU A 83 -1.05 13.44 43.76
N LEU A 84 -1.74 13.83 42.69
CA LEU A 84 -2.06 15.20 42.33
C LEU A 84 -3.57 15.42 42.51
N HIS A 85 -3.95 16.56 43.09
CA HIS A 85 -5.35 16.93 43.27
C HIS A 85 -5.73 18.12 42.38
N SER A 86 -7.01 18.17 41.96
CA SER A 86 -7.52 19.33 41.19
C SER A 86 -7.33 20.63 41.98
N GLY A 87 -6.74 21.63 41.31
CA GLY A 87 -6.39 22.92 41.91
C GLY A 87 -4.95 23.02 42.40
N ASP A 88 -4.21 21.93 42.49
CA ASP A 88 -2.77 21.96 42.82
C ASP A 88 -1.97 22.70 41.77
N THR A 89 -0.83 23.26 42.20
CA THR A 89 0.21 23.76 41.28
C THR A 89 1.29 22.69 41.13
N PHE A 90 1.61 22.35 39.87
CA PHE A 90 2.66 21.37 39.57
C PHE A 90 3.56 21.88 38.45
N THR A 91 4.86 21.63 38.54
CA THR A 91 5.87 22.15 37.63
C THR A 91 6.55 21.02 36.84
N PHE A 92 6.53 21.13 35.51
CA PHE A 92 7.40 20.33 34.66
C PHE A 92 8.69 21.13 34.37
N THR A 93 9.83 20.51 34.58
CA THR A 93 11.14 21.19 34.42
C THR A 93 12.01 20.46 33.42
N THR A 94 12.79 21.23 32.62
CA THR A 94 13.80 20.67 31.73
C THR A 94 15.10 20.36 32.44
N GLU A 95 15.24 20.79 33.70
CA GLU A 95 16.38 20.43 34.54
C GLU A 95 16.32 18.97 34.99
N PRO A 96 17.46 18.25 35.05
CA PRO A 96 17.49 16.86 35.49
C PRO A 96 17.33 16.79 37.03
N VAL A 97 16.10 16.54 37.46
CA VAL A 97 15.74 16.41 38.88
C VAL A 97 14.98 15.11 39.15
N THR A 98 15.17 14.53 40.32
CA THR A 98 14.25 13.51 40.84
C THR A 98 12.96 14.22 41.29
N GLY A 99 11.82 13.77 40.76
CA GLY A 99 10.53 14.41 40.99
C GLY A 99 10.03 14.23 42.44
N ASN A 100 9.13 15.15 42.83
CA ASN A 100 8.44 15.16 44.12
C ASN A 100 6.98 15.67 43.91
N ALA A 101 6.27 15.99 44.98
CA ALA A 101 4.90 16.49 44.91
C ALA A 101 4.73 17.86 44.21
N GLU A 102 5.82 18.60 43.98
CA GLU A 102 5.80 19.95 43.40
C GLU A 102 6.30 20.02 41.97
N ARG A 103 7.27 19.15 41.60
CA ARG A 103 7.87 19.16 40.25
C ARG A 103 8.44 17.83 39.81
N VAL A 104 8.60 17.67 38.49
CA VAL A 104 9.28 16.53 37.86
C VAL A 104 10.01 16.97 36.59
N SER A 105 11.14 16.30 36.27
CA SER A 105 11.84 16.52 35.02
C SER A 105 11.05 15.99 33.81
N VAL A 106 11.37 16.51 32.62
CA VAL A 106 10.79 16.04 31.34
C VAL A 106 11.89 15.68 30.35
N SER A 107 11.55 14.80 29.40
CA SER A 107 12.50 14.32 28.38
C SER A 107 12.83 15.37 27.32
N TYR A 108 11.95 16.34 27.06
CA TYR A 108 12.13 17.34 26.03
C TYR A 108 12.67 18.66 26.57
N ALA A 109 13.91 18.99 26.21
CA ALA A 109 14.60 20.18 26.72
C ALA A 109 14.00 21.52 26.22
N GLY A 110 13.26 21.52 25.11
CA GLY A 110 12.60 22.72 24.55
C GLY A 110 11.20 23.00 25.10
N LEU A 111 10.70 22.22 26.06
CA LEU A 111 9.29 22.27 26.47
C LEU A 111 8.88 23.66 26.99
N ALA A 112 9.73 24.27 27.81
CA ALA A 112 9.44 25.58 28.41
C ALA A 112 9.41 26.73 27.39
N GLN A 113 10.12 26.59 26.26
CA GLN A 113 10.14 27.58 25.17
C GLN A 113 8.97 27.38 24.19
N ASP A 114 8.41 26.18 24.11
CA ASP A 114 7.36 25.86 23.15
C ASP A 114 5.95 26.03 23.72
N LEU A 115 5.78 25.89 25.04
CA LEU A 115 4.49 26.04 25.69
C LEU A 115 4.24 27.47 26.16
N GLU A 116 2.97 27.85 26.21
CA GLU A 116 2.48 29.17 26.60
C GLU A 116 1.34 29.04 27.63
N PRO A 117 1.12 30.07 28.48
CA PRO A 117 -0.04 30.08 29.36
C PRO A 117 -1.34 29.82 28.62
N GLY A 118 -2.17 28.92 29.15
CA GLY A 118 -3.41 28.45 28.55
C GLY A 118 -3.30 27.14 27.76
N ASN A 119 -2.06 26.67 27.43
CA ASN A 119 -1.91 25.36 26.81
C ASN A 119 -2.31 24.24 27.79
N THR A 120 -2.85 23.15 27.26
CA THR A 120 -3.17 21.93 28.01
C THR A 120 -1.98 20.99 28.01
N VAL A 121 -1.70 20.39 29.14
CA VAL A 121 -0.74 19.29 29.31
C VAL A 121 -1.51 18.09 29.83
N LEU A 122 -1.47 16.98 29.10
CA LEU A 122 -2.02 15.70 29.49
C LEU A 122 -0.91 14.76 29.90
N VAL A 123 -1.10 13.99 30.95
CA VAL A 123 -0.10 13.02 31.45
C VAL A 123 -0.80 11.70 31.76
N ASN A 124 -0.05 10.58 31.67
CA ASN A 124 -0.58 9.24 31.95
C ASN A 124 -1.82 8.92 31.08
N ASP A 125 -1.64 8.97 29.76
CA ASP A 125 -2.66 8.67 28.75
C ASP A 125 -3.94 9.52 28.93
N GLY A 126 -3.76 10.80 29.30
CA GLY A 126 -4.85 11.77 29.46
C GLY A 126 -5.63 11.65 30.79
N LEU A 127 -5.26 10.71 31.65
CA LEU A 127 -5.93 10.54 32.96
C LEU A 127 -5.68 11.72 33.90
N ILE A 128 -4.57 12.43 33.74
CA ILE A 128 -4.22 13.64 34.49
C ILE A 128 -4.13 14.80 33.50
N ALA A 129 -4.88 15.86 33.77
CA ALA A 129 -4.90 17.06 32.94
C ALA A 129 -4.46 18.30 33.72
N LEU A 130 -3.64 19.12 33.08
CA LEU A 130 -3.14 20.36 33.66
C LEU A 130 -3.24 21.49 32.62
N THR A 131 -3.34 22.72 33.10
CA THR A 131 -3.28 23.92 32.25
C THR A 131 -2.05 24.73 32.63
N VAL A 132 -1.27 25.13 31.63
CA VAL A 132 -0.08 25.98 31.82
C VAL A 132 -0.54 27.35 32.32
N THR A 133 0.06 27.81 33.42
CA THR A 133 -0.19 29.13 34.03
C THR A 133 0.95 30.11 33.78
N ALA A 134 2.18 29.63 33.74
CA ALA A 134 3.37 30.42 33.45
C ALA A 134 4.49 29.53 32.91
N THR A 135 5.45 30.12 32.20
CA THR A 135 6.71 29.47 31.77
C THR A 135 7.91 30.32 32.17
N THR A 136 9.03 29.67 32.41
CA THR A 136 10.35 30.30 32.58
C THR A 136 11.33 29.76 31.52
N ASP A 137 12.60 29.96 31.67
CA ASP A 137 13.62 29.39 30.77
C ASP A 137 13.67 27.85 30.84
N THR A 138 13.32 27.25 31.99
CA THR A 138 13.43 25.81 32.26
C THR A 138 12.13 25.17 32.73
N ASP A 139 11.19 25.94 33.26
CA ASP A 139 10.02 25.43 33.96
C ASP A 139 8.71 25.75 33.21
N VAL A 140 7.79 24.80 33.22
CA VAL A 140 6.40 24.94 32.81
C VAL A 140 5.53 24.76 34.05
N ILE A 141 5.01 25.86 34.57
CA ILE A 141 4.18 25.89 35.79
C ILE A 141 2.73 25.67 35.37
N CYS A 142 2.10 24.66 35.93
CA CYS A 142 0.74 24.25 35.58
C CYS A 142 -0.18 24.24 36.78
N ARG A 143 -1.48 24.42 36.51
CA ARG A 143 -2.55 24.13 37.44
C ARG A 143 -3.20 22.79 37.07
N VAL A 144 -3.33 21.86 38.02
CA VAL A 144 -4.01 20.59 37.85
C VAL A 144 -5.52 20.83 37.68
N THR A 145 -6.06 20.39 36.55
CA THR A 145 -7.51 20.45 36.25
C THR A 145 -8.21 19.13 36.55
N ALA A 146 -7.55 18.01 36.23
CA ALA A 146 -7.95 16.66 36.60
C ALA A 146 -6.78 15.97 37.30
N GLY A 147 -6.94 15.60 38.56
CA GLY A 147 -5.89 14.94 39.35
C GLY A 147 -5.92 13.43 39.27
N GLY A 148 -4.94 12.80 39.91
CA GLY A 148 -4.80 11.34 39.98
C GLY A 148 -3.41 10.90 40.43
N VAL A 149 -3.17 9.59 40.43
CA VAL A 149 -1.87 9.01 40.75
C VAL A 149 -0.94 9.09 39.53
N LEU A 150 0.19 9.77 39.68
CA LEU A 150 1.22 9.93 38.65
C LEU A 150 2.47 9.14 39.05
N SER A 151 2.82 8.14 38.26
CA SER A 151 4.01 7.30 38.45
C SER A 151 5.12 7.66 37.47
N ASP A 152 6.27 7.02 37.63
CA ASP A 152 7.49 7.24 36.85
C ASP A 152 7.26 7.09 35.34
N ARG A 153 7.98 7.93 34.57
CA ARG A 153 8.15 7.83 33.12
C ARG A 153 6.85 7.78 32.31
N LYS A 154 5.76 8.38 32.82
CA LYS A 154 4.51 8.47 32.11
C LYS A 154 4.60 9.38 30.89
N SER A 155 3.82 9.03 29.86
CA SER A 155 3.66 9.80 28.62
C SER A 155 3.09 11.20 28.91
N MET A 156 3.46 12.14 28.05
CA MET A 156 2.91 13.51 28.04
C MET A 156 2.38 13.80 26.63
N SER A 157 1.26 14.49 26.58
CA SER A 157 0.64 14.98 25.33
C SER A 157 0.28 16.45 25.46
N PHE A 158 0.28 17.14 24.33
CA PHE A 158 0.05 18.58 24.26
C PHE A 158 -1.00 18.90 23.20
N PRO A 159 -2.28 18.70 23.47
CA PRO A 159 -3.34 18.88 22.49
C PRO A 159 -3.28 20.23 21.79
N ASN A 160 -3.44 20.22 20.46
CA ASN A 160 -3.39 21.41 19.60
C ASN A 160 -2.04 22.17 19.59
N LYS A 161 -0.94 21.53 20.03
CA LYS A 161 0.39 22.17 20.00
C LYS A 161 1.40 21.32 19.26
N VAL A 162 2.05 21.90 18.24
CA VAL A 162 3.20 21.28 17.57
C VAL A 162 4.47 21.79 18.24
N LEU A 163 5.23 20.90 18.84
CA LEU A 163 6.51 21.22 19.47
C LEU A 163 7.62 21.30 18.39
N LYS A 164 8.68 22.07 18.65
CA LYS A 164 9.79 22.31 17.72
C LYS A 164 10.87 21.22 17.76
N GLN A 165 10.56 20.06 18.32
CA GLN A 165 11.49 18.92 18.36
C GLN A 165 11.79 18.41 16.95
N THR A 166 13.02 17.97 16.72
CA THR A 166 13.42 17.26 15.50
C THR A 166 12.64 15.94 15.41
N PHE A 167 12.00 15.70 14.26
CA PHE A 167 11.14 14.52 14.08
C PHE A 167 11.92 13.21 14.21
N LEU A 168 13.08 13.10 13.55
CA LEU A 168 13.95 11.92 13.64
C LEU A 168 14.99 12.08 14.75
N SER A 169 14.82 11.37 15.85
CA SER A 169 15.85 11.23 16.89
C SER A 169 17.03 10.38 16.39
N GLU A 170 18.16 10.44 17.07
CA GLU A 170 19.31 9.56 16.77
C GLU A 170 18.96 8.06 16.98
N GLN A 171 18.05 7.76 17.91
CA GLN A 171 17.53 6.41 18.08
C GLN A 171 16.70 5.99 16.87
N ASP A 172 15.77 6.83 16.41
CA ASP A 172 14.96 6.51 15.20
C ASP A 172 15.85 6.30 13.99
N LYS A 173 16.91 7.11 13.82
CA LYS A 173 17.89 6.90 12.73
C LYS A 173 18.60 5.56 12.85
N SER A 174 19.02 5.17 14.06
CA SER A 174 19.62 3.86 14.31
C SER A 174 18.67 2.72 14.01
N ASP A 175 17.40 2.85 14.40
CA ASP A 175 16.34 1.86 14.17
C ASP A 175 16.01 1.75 12.67
N LEU A 176 16.00 2.86 11.94
CA LEU A 176 15.80 2.87 10.50
C LEU A 176 16.94 2.19 9.73
N LEU A 177 18.21 2.44 10.13
CA LEU A 177 19.37 1.74 9.56
C LEU A 177 19.27 0.23 9.80
N PHE A 178 18.92 -0.18 11.01
CA PHE A 178 18.68 -1.58 11.33
C PHE A 178 17.53 -2.16 10.45
N GLY A 179 16.47 -1.40 10.23
CA GLY A 179 15.36 -1.79 9.35
C GLY A 179 15.80 -1.99 7.90
N ILE A 180 16.65 -1.10 7.37
CA ILE A 180 17.22 -1.18 6.02
C ILE A 180 18.07 -2.44 5.88
N GLU A 181 19.00 -2.67 6.82
CA GLU A 181 19.86 -3.87 6.85
C GLU A 181 19.04 -5.17 6.90
N ASN A 182 17.88 -5.13 7.54
CA ASN A 182 17.00 -6.26 7.70
C ASN A 182 15.93 -6.39 6.61
N ASP A 183 15.96 -5.62 5.54
CA ASP A 183 15.02 -5.69 4.42
C ASP A 183 13.54 -5.63 4.89
N VAL A 184 13.22 -4.67 5.75
CA VAL A 184 11.83 -4.44 6.16
C VAL A 184 11.02 -3.85 5.00
N ASP A 185 9.73 -4.20 4.94
CA ASP A 185 8.85 -3.80 3.84
C ASP A 185 8.18 -2.44 4.08
N PHE A 186 7.94 -2.12 5.35
CA PHE A 186 7.26 -0.90 5.78
C PHE A 186 7.95 -0.25 6.97
N VAL A 187 7.90 1.07 7.01
CA VAL A 187 8.14 1.87 8.20
C VAL A 187 6.84 2.57 8.58
N ALA A 188 6.34 2.35 9.79
CA ALA A 188 5.28 3.13 10.39
C ALA A 188 5.91 4.26 11.22
N ALA A 189 5.71 5.50 10.76
CA ALA A 189 6.31 6.70 11.36
C ALA A 189 5.38 7.27 12.43
N SER A 190 5.81 7.26 13.69
CA SER A 190 5.02 7.72 14.84
C SER A 190 4.95 9.24 14.94
N PHE A 191 3.80 9.75 15.40
CA PHE A 191 3.54 11.17 15.69
C PHE A 191 3.74 12.13 14.51
N VAL A 192 3.40 11.71 13.31
CA VAL A 192 3.46 12.55 12.12
C VAL A 192 2.46 13.70 12.25
N SER A 193 2.95 14.93 12.18
CA SER A 193 2.15 16.15 12.35
C SER A 193 2.09 17.02 11.09
N ARG A 194 3.07 16.87 10.18
CA ARG A 194 3.22 17.71 8.97
C ARG A 194 3.99 16.97 7.87
N LYS A 195 3.86 17.46 6.63
CA LYS A 195 4.57 16.92 5.47
C LYS A 195 6.09 16.80 5.68
N GLN A 196 6.71 17.84 6.32
CA GLN A 196 8.16 17.88 6.49
C GLN A 196 8.69 16.70 7.30
N ASP A 197 7.94 16.20 8.27
CA ASP A 197 8.31 15.04 9.09
C ASP A 197 8.58 13.81 8.21
N LEU A 198 7.72 13.58 7.22
CA LEU A 198 7.87 12.47 6.28
C LEU A 198 8.89 12.76 5.18
N ALA A 199 9.04 14.02 4.76
CA ALA A 199 10.06 14.40 3.80
C ALA A 199 11.47 14.14 4.36
N ASP A 200 11.70 14.46 5.63
CA ASP A 200 12.96 14.19 6.33
C ASP A 200 13.22 12.68 6.46
N LEU A 201 12.20 11.91 6.84
CA LEU A 201 12.29 10.44 6.92
C LEU A 201 12.57 9.82 5.55
N ASN A 202 11.85 10.22 4.50
CA ASN A 202 12.08 9.72 3.14
C ASN A 202 13.47 10.09 2.61
N ALA A 203 13.97 11.30 2.94
CA ALA A 203 15.33 11.71 2.60
C ALA A 203 16.38 10.83 3.30
N PHE A 204 16.17 10.53 4.57
CA PHE A 204 17.04 9.64 5.34
C PHE A 204 17.06 8.21 4.77
N LEU A 205 15.89 7.64 4.46
CA LEU A 205 15.79 6.32 3.85
C LEU A 205 16.52 6.27 2.52
N ARG A 206 16.28 7.23 1.60
CA ARG A 206 16.98 7.30 0.30
C ARG A 206 18.49 7.43 0.44
N ALA A 207 18.96 8.24 1.37
CA ALA A 207 20.40 8.44 1.59
C ALA A 207 21.13 7.17 2.09
N ASN A 208 20.38 6.20 2.62
CA ASN A 208 20.93 4.97 3.21
C ASN A 208 20.49 3.68 2.48
N GLY A 209 19.94 3.78 1.25
CA GLY A 209 19.55 2.62 0.44
C GLY A 209 18.20 1.99 0.84
N GLY A 210 17.34 2.75 1.51
CA GLY A 210 16.00 2.34 1.92
C GLY A 210 14.87 2.95 1.07
N GLU A 211 15.15 3.43 -0.15
CA GLU A 211 14.16 4.08 -1.04
C GLU A 211 12.98 3.20 -1.39
N ASP A 212 13.19 1.89 -1.39
CA ASP A 212 12.14 0.91 -1.64
C ASP A 212 11.23 0.63 -0.44
N ILE A 213 11.55 1.10 0.76
CA ILE A 213 10.71 0.89 1.94
C ILE A 213 9.47 1.79 1.85
N SER A 214 8.30 1.22 2.07
CA SER A 214 7.04 1.99 2.03
C SER A 214 6.74 2.63 3.38
N VAL A 215 6.51 3.95 3.38
CA VAL A 215 6.21 4.70 4.61
C VAL A 215 4.71 4.75 4.87
N ILE A 216 4.31 4.45 6.11
CA ILE A 216 2.96 4.57 6.67
C ILE A 216 3.00 5.66 7.75
N ALA A 217 2.29 6.75 7.55
CA ALA A 217 2.20 7.82 8.53
C ALA A 217 1.23 7.43 9.66
N LYS A 218 1.66 7.47 10.91
CA LYS A 218 0.75 7.28 12.05
C LYS A 218 0.13 8.62 12.41
N ILE A 219 -1.20 8.68 12.32
CA ILE A 219 -1.99 9.86 12.65
C ILE A 219 -2.48 9.68 14.08
N GLU A 220 -1.86 10.46 14.98
CA GLU A 220 -1.95 10.30 16.43
C GLU A 220 -2.30 11.60 17.15
N ASN A 221 -2.38 12.72 16.44
CA ASN A 221 -2.60 14.05 17.00
C ASN A 221 -3.43 14.95 16.07
N GLN A 222 -3.99 16.04 16.60
CA GLN A 222 -4.79 16.99 15.83
C GLN A 222 -4.03 17.62 14.66
N PRO A 223 -2.77 18.09 14.79
CA PRO A 223 -2.01 18.61 13.64
C PRO A 223 -1.86 17.60 12.49
N GLY A 224 -1.70 16.32 12.78
CA GLY A 224 -1.65 15.27 11.76
C GLY A 224 -2.97 15.10 11.01
N ILE A 225 -4.09 15.31 11.69
CA ILE A 225 -5.43 15.32 11.08
C ILE A 225 -5.59 16.56 10.19
N ASP A 226 -5.25 17.74 10.69
CA ASP A 226 -5.42 19.01 9.99
C ASP A 226 -4.56 19.09 8.71
N ASN A 227 -3.33 18.53 8.74
CA ASN A 227 -2.38 18.53 7.64
C ASN A 227 -2.45 17.26 6.77
N ILE A 228 -3.51 16.47 6.87
CA ILE A 228 -3.59 15.14 6.25
C ILE A 228 -3.38 15.14 4.73
N GLU A 229 -3.86 16.18 4.02
CA GLU A 229 -3.73 16.27 2.57
C GLU A 229 -2.26 16.44 2.15
N GLU A 230 -1.48 17.22 2.89
CA GLU A 230 -0.05 17.40 2.65
C GLU A 230 0.74 16.12 3.03
N ILE A 231 0.37 15.47 4.13
CA ILE A 231 0.96 14.21 4.60
C ILE A 231 0.79 13.12 3.55
N PHE A 232 -0.37 13.05 2.89
CA PHE A 232 -0.61 12.07 1.83
C PHE A 232 0.38 12.18 0.66
N THR A 233 0.97 13.33 0.40
CA THR A 233 1.95 13.47 -0.70
C THR A 233 3.26 12.71 -0.44
N GLU A 234 3.59 12.42 0.82
CA GLU A 234 4.88 11.84 1.23
C GLU A 234 4.78 10.39 1.76
N CYS A 235 3.58 9.79 1.83
CA CYS A 235 3.41 8.44 2.34
C CYS A 235 2.66 7.52 1.38
N THR A 236 2.80 6.21 1.57
CA THR A 236 2.07 5.18 0.81
C THR A 236 0.78 4.72 1.49
N GLY A 237 0.54 5.19 2.70
CA GLY A 237 -0.63 4.92 3.52
C GLY A 237 -0.53 5.55 4.90
N ILE A 238 -1.58 5.39 5.70
CA ILE A 238 -1.62 5.86 7.08
C ILE A 238 -2.03 4.75 8.05
N MET A 239 -1.73 4.98 9.32
CA MET A 239 -2.27 4.22 10.46
C MET A 239 -3.06 5.18 11.34
N ILE A 240 -4.33 4.86 11.56
CA ILE A 240 -5.19 5.57 12.51
C ILE A 240 -4.95 4.93 13.86
N ALA A 241 -4.06 5.54 14.66
CA ALA A 241 -3.65 5.04 15.97
C ALA A 241 -4.59 5.61 17.04
N ARG A 242 -5.73 4.94 17.22
CA ARG A 242 -6.86 5.45 17.99
C ARG A 242 -6.56 5.66 19.47
N GLY A 243 -5.65 4.86 20.05
CA GLY A 243 -5.22 5.02 21.44
C GLY A 243 -4.60 6.40 21.70
N ASP A 244 -3.53 6.72 20.97
CA ASP A 244 -2.82 8.01 21.11
C ASP A 244 -3.70 9.16 20.60
N MET A 245 -4.39 9.00 19.47
CA MET A 245 -5.31 10.01 18.92
C MET A 245 -6.44 10.34 19.91
N GLY A 246 -7.00 9.33 20.60
CA GLY A 246 -8.09 9.52 21.56
C GLY A 246 -7.69 10.28 22.83
N VAL A 247 -6.38 10.45 23.08
CA VAL A 247 -5.86 11.35 24.13
C VAL A 247 -5.78 12.80 23.64
N GLU A 248 -5.48 12.99 22.34
CA GLU A 248 -5.23 14.29 21.73
C GLU A 248 -6.49 15.01 21.23
N VAL A 249 -7.54 14.26 20.88
CA VAL A 249 -8.81 14.81 20.36
C VAL A 249 -9.98 14.47 21.28
N PRO A 250 -11.09 15.24 21.23
CA PRO A 250 -12.32 14.87 21.93
C PRO A 250 -12.76 13.45 21.53
N TYR A 251 -12.99 12.57 22.51
CA TYR A 251 -13.27 11.16 22.24
C TYR A 251 -14.54 10.94 21.40
N GLU A 252 -15.51 11.86 21.46
CA GLU A 252 -16.72 11.83 20.63
C GLU A 252 -16.45 12.08 19.14
N GLU A 253 -15.34 12.71 18.77
CA GLU A 253 -14.96 13.00 17.38
C GLU A 253 -14.22 11.83 16.73
N LEU A 254 -13.57 10.98 17.53
CA LEU A 254 -12.72 9.89 17.05
C LEU A 254 -13.38 8.98 16.00
N PRO A 255 -14.65 8.52 16.15
CA PRO A 255 -15.30 7.70 15.14
C PRO A 255 -15.52 8.42 13.80
N SER A 256 -15.77 9.74 13.85
CA SER A 256 -15.97 10.56 12.64
C SER A 256 -14.66 10.77 11.90
N ILE A 257 -13.59 11.08 12.63
CA ILE A 257 -12.23 11.21 12.10
C ILE A 257 -11.78 9.89 11.44
N GLN A 258 -11.99 8.75 12.10
CA GLN A 258 -11.68 7.43 11.52
C GLN A 258 -12.37 7.23 10.17
N LYS A 259 -13.69 7.51 10.09
CA LYS A 259 -14.46 7.33 8.86
C LYS A 259 -13.99 8.26 7.73
N GLU A 260 -13.68 9.49 8.06
CA GLU A 260 -13.16 10.48 7.11
C GLU A 260 -11.80 10.04 6.55
N LEU A 261 -10.85 9.69 7.41
CA LEU A 261 -9.51 9.25 7.02
C LEU A 261 -9.54 7.97 6.17
N ILE A 262 -10.38 6.99 6.54
CA ILE A 262 -10.59 5.78 5.73
C ILE A 262 -11.15 6.15 4.35
N GLY A 263 -12.12 7.06 4.29
CA GLY A 263 -12.72 7.54 3.05
C GLY A 263 -11.71 8.20 2.13
N LYS A 264 -10.91 9.15 2.65
CA LYS A 264 -9.84 9.85 1.92
C LYS A 264 -8.80 8.87 1.38
N CYS A 265 -8.29 7.96 2.21
CA CYS A 265 -7.33 6.94 1.79
C CYS A 265 -7.86 6.08 0.64
N ARG A 266 -9.12 5.67 0.70
CA ARG A 266 -9.75 4.88 -0.34
C ARG A 266 -9.82 5.65 -1.66
N LEU A 267 -10.24 6.91 -1.63
CA LEU A 267 -10.33 7.75 -2.82
C LEU A 267 -8.94 7.99 -3.47
N LEU A 268 -7.90 8.14 -2.67
CA LEU A 268 -6.52 8.36 -3.13
C LEU A 268 -5.74 7.07 -3.47
N GLY A 269 -6.32 5.89 -3.23
CA GLY A 269 -5.60 4.62 -3.42
C GLY A 269 -4.48 4.37 -2.40
N LYS A 270 -4.55 5.05 -1.24
CA LYS A 270 -3.62 4.88 -0.12
C LYS A 270 -4.07 3.72 0.78
N ARG A 271 -3.11 3.04 1.40
CA ARG A 271 -3.42 2.05 2.44
C ARG A 271 -3.87 2.73 3.71
N VAL A 272 -4.80 2.13 4.43
CA VAL A 272 -5.20 2.61 5.77
C VAL A 272 -5.27 1.43 6.72
N ILE A 273 -4.65 1.59 7.88
CA ILE A 273 -4.65 0.61 8.97
C ILE A 273 -5.46 1.23 10.11
N THR A 274 -6.54 0.56 10.54
CA THR A 274 -7.26 0.93 11.76
C THR A 274 -6.63 0.17 12.92
N ALA A 275 -6.09 0.89 13.90
CA ALA A 275 -5.20 0.36 14.91
C ALA A 275 -5.63 0.71 16.33
N THR A 276 -5.17 -0.12 17.27
CA THR A 276 -5.34 -0.01 18.73
C THR A 276 -6.77 -0.23 19.23
N GLU A 277 -6.90 -0.83 20.39
CA GLU A 277 -8.18 -1.07 21.11
C GLU A 277 -9.23 -1.80 20.26
N MET A 278 -8.79 -2.71 19.37
CA MET A 278 -9.72 -3.44 18.50
C MET A 278 -10.37 -4.63 19.19
N LEU A 279 -9.57 -5.46 19.87
CA LEU A 279 -10.00 -6.63 20.64
C LEU A 279 -9.28 -6.67 21.99
N GLU A 280 -9.13 -5.52 22.64
CA GLU A 280 -8.30 -5.31 23.84
C GLU A 280 -8.62 -6.29 24.97
N SER A 281 -9.91 -6.63 25.16
CA SER A 281 -10.32 -7.61 26.17
C SER A 281 -9.73 -9.01 25.93
N MET A 282 -9.35 -9.31 24.68
CA MET A 282 -8.72 -10.60 24.33
C MET A 282 -7.25 -10.69 24.75
N THR A 283 -6.67 -9.64 25.30
CA THR A 283 -5.40 -9.73 26.03
C THR A 283 -5.49 -10.77 27.16
N HIS A 284 -6.63 -10.86 27.83
CA HIS A 284 -6.88 -11.79 28.93
C HIS A 284 -8.03 -12.76 28.68
N ASN A 285 -8.97 -12.42 27.81
CA ASN A 285 -10.15 -13.23 27.55
C ASN A 285 -10.03 -13.98 26.22
N ILE A 286 -10.49 -15.21 26.18
CA ILE A 286 -10.50 -16.04 24.96
C ILE A 286 -11.54 -15.58 23.92
N ARG A 287 -12.44 -14.68 24.28
CA ARG A 287 -13.50 -14.14 23.41
C ARG A 287 -13.62 -12.64 23.56
N PRO A 288 -13.85 -11.91 22.45
CA PRO A 288 -14.05 -10.48 22.49
C PRO A 288 -15.42 -10.11 23.07
N THR A 289 -15.55 -8.88 23.53
CA THR A 289 -16.83 -8.28 23.90
C THR A 289 -17.67 -8.00 22.64
N ARG A 290 -18.98 -7.75 22.84
CA ARG A 290 -19.88 -7.38 21.73
C ARG A 290 -19.55 -6.01 21.13
N ALA A 291 -19.06 -5.07 21.96
CA ALA A 291 -18.61 -3.76 21.50
C ALA A 291 -17.40 -3.87 20.56
N GLU A 292 -16.40 -4.68 20.92
CA GLU A 292 -15.21 -4.93 20.10
C GLU A 292 -15.55 -5.62 18.78
N ILE A 293 -16.46 -6.60 18.79
CA ILE A 293 -16.97 -7.23 17.56
C ILE A 293 -17.59 -6.18 16.64
N ALA A 294 -18.40 -5.28 17.21
CA ALA A 294 -19.03 -4.20 16.44
C ALA A 294 -17.99 -3.20 15.90
N ASP A 295 -16.95 -2.89 16.67
CA ASP A 295 -15.88 -1.98 16.27
C ASP A 295 -15.06 -2.54 15.08
N VAL A 296 -14.61 -3.79 15.18
CA VAL A 296 -13.94 -4.48 14.06
C VAL A 296 -14.83 -4.49 12.82
N ALA A 297 -16.11 -4.85 12.97
CA ALA A 297 -17.05 -4.87 11.85
C ALA A 297 -17.26 -3.46 11.25
N ASN A 298 -17.34 -2.41 12.06
CA ASN A 298 -17.47 -1.04 11.58
C ASN A 298 -16.26 -0.59 10.77
N ALA A 299 -15.04 -0.87 11.20
CA ALA A 299 -13.83 -0.57 10.42
C ALA A 299 -13.85 -1.25 9.04
N VAL A 300 -14.32 -2.51 8.98
CA VAL A 300 -14.51 -3.25 7.71
C VAL A 300 -15.62 -2.61 6.87
N TYR A 301 -16.76 -2.24 7.45
CA TYR A 301 -17.84 -1.52 6.75
C TYR A 301 -17.38 -0.17 6.20
N ASP A 302 -16.54 0.57 6.93
CA ASP A 302 -15.97 1.85 6.48
C ASP A 302 -15.03 1.66 5.28
N GLY A 303 -14.46 0.47 5.12
CA GLY A 303 -13.60 0.10 3.99
C GLY A 303 -12.11 0.27 4.28
N THR A 304 -11.68 0.11 5.53
CA THR A 304 -10.26 0.08 5.91
C THR A 304 -9.49 -0.97 5.08
N SER A 305 -8.20 -0.72 4.81
CA SER A 305 -7.37 -1.70 4.11
C SER A 305 -6.93 -2.83 5.03
N ALA A 306 -6.64 -2.49 6.27
CA ALA A 306 -6.21 -3.43 7.29
C ALA A 306 -6.71 -3.02 8.69
N ILE A 307 -6.78 -3.99 9.57
CA ILE A 307 -7.05 -3.88 11.00
C ILE A 307 -5.85 -4.43 11.77
N MET A 308 -5.56 -3.90 12.94
CA MET A 308 -4.34 -4.23 13.68
C MET A 308 -4.65 -4.73 15.10
N LEU A 309 -3.90 -5.76 15.51
CA LEU A 309 -3.78 -6.23 16.89
C LEU A 309 -2.46 -5.73 17.49
N SER A 310 -2.52 -5.15 18.67
CA SER A 310 -1.39 -4.59 19.42
C SER A 310 -1.03 -5.45 20.62
N GLY A 311 -1.52 -5.11 21.80
CA GLY A 311 -1.33 -5.86 23.05
C GLY A 311 -1.84 -7.29 22.99
N GLU A 312 -2.95 -7.50 22.26
CA GLU A 312 -3.64 -8.77 22.12
C GLU A 312 -2.73 -9.88 21.57
N THR A 313 -1.80 -9.52 20.67
CA THR A 313 -0.83 -10.47 20.12
C THR A 313 0.57 -10.35 20.71
N ALA A 314 0.98 -9.15 21.14
CA ALA A 314 2.33 -8.91 21.63
C ALA A 314 2.56 -9.42 23.07
N ALA A 315 1.56 -9.28 23.93
CA ALA A 315 1.65 -9.55 25.36
C ALA A 315 0.45 -10.34 25.91
N GLY A 316 -0.60 -10.54 25.12
CA GLY A 316 -1.83 -11.21 25.53
C GLY A 316 -1.66 -12.72 25.73
N GLU A 317 -2.57 -13.30 26.48
CA GLU A 317 -2.57 -14.75 26.79
C GLU A 317 -3.08 -15.61 25.62
N HIS A 318 -3.77 -15.00 24.63
CA HIS A 318 -4.49 -15.70 23.56
C HIS A 318 -4.19 -15.13 22.15
N PRO A 319 -2.91 -15.01 21.70
CA PRO A 319 -2.56 -14.31 20.46
C PRO A 319 -3.17 -14.93 19.20
N VAL A 320 -3.22 -16.26 19.10
CA VAL A 320 -3.76 -16.98 17.94
C VAL A 320 -5.29 -16.88 17.88
N GLU A 321 -5.95 -16.98 19.04
CA GLU A 321 -7.40 -16.86 19.18
C GLU A 321 -7.87 -15.44 18.86
N ALA A 322 -7.14 -14.41 19.30
CA ALA A 322 -7.43 -13.00 19.00
C ALA A 322 -7.35 -12.75 17.49
N LEU A 323 -6.29 -13.19 16.84
CA LEU A 323 -6.15 -13.11 15.38
C LEU A 323 -7.26 -13.89 14.66
N SER A 324 -7.56 -15.09 15.10
CA SER A 324 -8.61 -15.92 14.50
C SER A 324 -10.00 -15.31 14.68
N ALA A 325 -10.27 -14.67 15.83
CA ALA A 325 -11.52 -13.94 16.06
C ALA A 325 -11.63 -12.75 15.11
N MET A 326 -10.58 -11.93 15.00
CA MET A 326 -10.52 -10.78 14.09
C MET A 326 -10.74 -11.20 12.63
N ALA A 327 -10.09 -12.28 12.19
CA ALA A 327 -10.25 -12.83 10.85
C ALA A 327 -11.70 -13.24 10.56
N ARG A 328 -12.32 -13.99 11.47
CA ARG A 328 -13.73 -14.42 11.33
C ARG A 328 -14.71 -13.25 11.29
N ILE A 329 -14.51 -12.22 12.15
CA ILE A 329 -15.37 -11.03 12.14
C ILE A 329 -15.26 -10.31 10.80
N ALA A 330 -14.02 -10.11 10.30
CA ALA A 330 -13.79 -9.46 9.01
C ALA A 330 -14.44 -10.23 7.85
N GLU A 331 -14.21 -11.52 7.75
CA GLU A 331 -14.78 -12.39 6.68
C GLU A 331 -16.31 -12.40 6.71
N TYR A 332 -16.90 -12.53 7.91
CA TYR A 332 -18.35 -12.51 8.04
C TYR A 332 -18.94 -11.15 7.63
N THR A 333 -18.31 -10.07 8.05
CA THR A 333 -18.75 -8.71 7.70
C THR A 333 -18.65 -8.48 6.18
N GLU A 334 -17.54 -8.85 5.55
CA GLU A 334 -17.32 -8.72 4.11
C GLU A 334 -18.38 -9.47 3.29
N ALA A 335 -18.78 -10.66 3.73
CA ALA A 335 -19.83 -11.45 3.08
C ALA A 335 -21.20 -10.75 3.09
N HIS A 336 -21.42 -9.78 4.01
CA HIS A 336 -22.67 -9.02 4.13
C HIS A 336 -22.60 -7.63 3.49
N ILE A 337 -21.45 -7.25 2.88
CA ILE A 337 -21.31 -6.00 2.13
C ILE A 337 -21.66 -6.24 0.65
N ASN A 338 -22.65 -5.51 0.14
CA ASN A 338 -22.94 -5.52 -1.29
C ASN A 338 -22.02 -4.54 -2.02
N TYR A 339 -20.81 -5.00 -2.33
CA TYR A 339 -19.79 -4.20 -3.00
C TYR A 339 -20.22 -3.77 -4.42
N ALA A 340 -20.91 -4.61 -5.18
CA ALA A 340 -21.39 -4.29 -6.52
C ALA A 340 -22.39 -3.11 -6.49
N LYS A 341 -23.26 -3.05 -5.48
CA LYS A 341 -24.21 -1.94 -5.30
C LYS A 341 -23.51 -0.68 -4.75
N ARG A 342 -22.41 -0.85 -4.06
CA ARG A 342 -21.62 0.23 -3.43
C ARG A 342 -20.72 0.93 -4.45
N PHE A 343 -20.13 0.19 -5.38
CA PHE A 343 -19.19 0.67 -6.38
C PHE A 343 -19.74 1.87 -7.18
N PRO A 344 -20.91 1.82 -7.87
CA PRO A 344 -21.42 2.94 -8.65
C PRO A 344 -21.88 4.15 -7.82
N LYS A 345 -22.05 3.99 -6.49
CA LYS A 345 -22.45 5.06 -5.59
C LYS A 345 -21.26 5.89 -5.07
N THR A 346 -20.05 5.39 -5.23
CA THR A 346 -18.83 6.10 -4.81
C THR A 346 -18.37 6.96 -5.98
N GLN A 347 -18.29 8.26 -5.76
CA GLN A 347 -17.73 9.20 -6.74
C GLN A 347 -16.20 9.17 -6.61
N PHE A 348 -15.55 8.53 -7.58
CA PHE A 348 -14.10 8.52 -7.70
C PHE A 348 -13.67 9.63 -8.66
N GLU A 349 -12.66 10.38 -8.27
CA GLU A 349 -11.94 11.26 -9.18
C GLU A 349 -10.95 10.43 -9.99
N ILE A 350 -11.00 10.58 -11.30
CA ILE A 350 -10.13 9.90 -12.25
C ILE A 350 -9.10 10.93 -12.72
N HIS A 351 -7.84 10.73 -12.33
CA HIS A 351 -6.78 11.72 -12.55
C HIS A 351 -5.93 11.41 -13.77
N ASP A 352 -5.79 10.14 -14.13
CA ASP A 352 -4.93 9.69 -15.21
C ASP A 352 -5.51 8.46 -15.95
N THR A 353 -4.80 8.03 -17.01
CA THR A 353 -5.19 6.88 -17.83
C THR A 353 -5.21 5.58 -17.03
N LEU A 354 -4.26 5.39 -16.10
CA LEU A 354 -4.21 4.18 -15.29
C LEU A 354 -5.39 4.09 -14.31
N ASP A 355 -5.80 5.22 -13.75
CA ASP A 355 -7.01 5.33 -12.96
C ASP A 355 -8.25 4.96 -13.78
N ALA A 356 -8.36 5.51 -15.00
CA ALA A 356 -9.48 5.22 -15.91
C ALA A 356 -9.56 3.73 -16.25
N ILE A 357 -8.44 3.11 -16.62
CA ILE A 357 -8.34 1.68 -16.90
C ILE A 357 -8.71 0.85 -15.66
N SER A 358 -8.17 1.22 -14.50
CA SER A 358 -8.43 0.51 -13.25
C SER A 358 -9.91 0.57 -12.84
N HIS A 359 -10.55 1.73 -13.01
CA HIS A 359 -11.99 1.90 -12.78
C HIS A 359 -12.82 1.08 -13.76
N ALA A 360 -12.52 1.19 -15.07
CA ALA A 360 -13.19 0.43 -16.11
C ALA A 360 -13.05 -1.09 -15.92
N THR A 361 -11.87 -1.55 -15.49
CA THR A 361 -11.61 -2.96 -15.15
C THR A 361 -12.56 -3.45 -14.05
N CYS A 362 -12.75 -2.66 -12.98
CA CYS A 362 -13.68 -3.01 -11.91
C CYS A 362 -15.14 -3.04 -12.38
N GLY A 363 -15.55 -2.05 -13.19
CA GLY A 363 -16.89 -2.01 -13.80
C GLY A 363 -17.14 -3.21 -14.69
N MET A 364 -16.21 -3.49 -15.60
CA MET A 364 -16.27 -4.66 -16.49
C MET A 364 -16.36 -5.96 -15.69
N ALA A 365 -15.57 -6.11 -14.62
CA ALA A 365 -15.61 -7.30 -13.77
C ALA A 365 -17.00 -7.54 -13.17
N ILE A 366 -17.67 -6.47 -12.75
CA ILE A 366 -19.05 -6.53 -12.24
C ILE A 366 -20.03 -6.91 -13.34
N ASP A 367 -19.96 -6.24 -14.50
CA ASP A 367 -20.90 -6.42 -15.60
C ASP A 367 -20.88 -7.83 -16.19
N ILE A 368 -19.68 -8.40 -16.36
CA ILE A 368 -19.54 -9.77 -16.90
C ILE A 368 -19.60 -10.85 -15.82
N GLY A 369 -19.64 -10.49 -14.53
CA GLY A 369 -19.59 -11.45 -13.42
C GLY A 369 -18.26 -12.19 -13.33
N ALA A 370 -17.13 -11.47 -13.50
CA ALA A 370 -15.80 -12.06 -13.41
C ALA A 370 -15.52 -12.55 -11.99
N LYS A 371 -14.88 -13.71 -11.87
CA LYS A 371 -14.51 -14.31 -10.59
C LYS A 371 -13.24 -13.68 -10.01
N VAL A 372 -12.34 -13.22 -10.88
CA VAL A 372 -11.05 -12.65 -10.49
C VAL A 372 -10.55 -11.64 -11.51
N ILE A 373 -9.85 -10.63 -11.02
CA ILE A 373 -9.01 -9.72 -11.80
C ILE A 373 -7.56 -10.08 -11.51
N THR A 374 -6.81 -10.55 -12.49
CA THR A 374 -5.38 -10.84 -12.36
C THR A 374 -4.58 -9.71 -12.98
N VAL A 375 -3.72 -9.10 -12.18
CA VAL A 375 -2.93 -7.93 -12.53
C VAL A 375 -1.47 -8.31 -12.57
N CYS A 376 -0.86 -8.23 -13.76
CA CYS A 376 0.57 -8.43 -13.95
C CYS A 376 1.26 -7.08 -13.74
N SER A 377 2.06 -6.94 -12.67
CA SER A 377 2.71 -5.67 -12.32
C SER A 377 3.93 -5.90 -11.44
N ILE A 378 5.12 -5.44 -11.84
CA ILE A 378 6.35 -5.56 -11.05
C ILE A 378 6.21 -4.88 -9.70
N THR A 379 5.79 -3.62 -9.68
CA THR A 379 5.70 -2.81 -8.45
C THR A 379 4.42 -3.03 -7.65
N GLY A 380 3.43 -3.72 -8.24
CA GLY A 380 2.11 -3.89 -7.67
C GLY A 380 1.24 -2.61 -7.66
N ARG A 381 1.67 -1.52 -8.30
CA ARG A 381 0.93 -0.24 -8.31
C ARG A 381 -0.45 -0.39 -8.94
N THR A 382 -0.55 -1.00 -10.12
CA THR A 382 -1.82 -1.24 -10.82
C THR A 382 -2.79 -2.07 -9.97
N ALA A 383 -2.31 -3.12 -9.32
CA ALA A 383 -3.13 -3.94 -8.42
C ALA A 383 -3.71 -3.09 -7.26
N ARG A 384 -2.89 -2.20 -6.67
CA ARG A 384 -3.34 -1.28 -5.61
C ARG A 384 -4.38 -0.28 -6.11
N LEU A 385 -4.23 0.26 -7.32
CA LEU A 385 -5.20 1.18 -7.90
C LEU A 385 -6.54 0.48 -8.17
N ILE A 386 -6.54 -0.76 -8.66
CA ILE A 386 -7.75 -1.56 -8.78
C ILE A 386 -8.37 -1.82 -7.40
N SER A 387 -7.55 -2.14 -6.39
CA SER A 387 -8.00 -2.38 -5.02
C SER A 387 -8.73 -1.19 -4.39
N ARG A 388 -8.36 0.07 -4.74
CA ARG A 388 -8.99 1.27 -4.17
C ARG A 388 -10.49 1.35 -4.43
N PHE A 389 -10.94 0.80 -5.53
CA PHE A 389 -12.34 0.83 -5.92
C PHE A 389 -13.24 -0.11 -5.09
N ARG A 390 -12.66 -1.00 -4.29
CA ARG A 390 -13.39 -1.93 -3.41
C ARG A 390 -14.48 -2.70 -4.14
N GLY A 391 -14.14 -3.24 -5.32
CA GLY A 391 -15.06 -4.07 -6.11
C GLY A 391 -15.38 -5.42 -5.42
N PRO A 392 -16.44 -6.13 -5.87
CA PRO A 392 -16.79 -7.45 -5.36
C PRO A 392 -15.77 -8.53 -5.75
N THR A 393 -15.13 -8.35 -6.91
CA THR A 393 -14.22 -9.33 -7.52
C THR A 393 -12.90 -9.41 -6.75
N ASP A 394 -12.39 -10.61 -6.56
CA ASP A 394 -11.07 -10.83 -5.95
C ASP A 394 -9.95 -10.41 -6.91
N ILE A 395 -8.83 -9.95 -6.38
CA ILE A 395 -7.70 -9.45 -7.15
C ILE A 395 -6.48 -10.34 -6.88
N ILE A 396 -5.86 -10.86 -7.94
CA ILE A 396 -4.55 -11.48 -7.87
C ILE A 396 -3.52 -10.45 -8.34
N GLY A 397 -2.54 -10.15 -7.50
CA GLY A 397 -1.39 -9.32 -7.85
C GLY A 397 -0.20 -10.20 -8.22
N LEU A 398 0.02 -10.39 -9.52
CA LEU A 398 1.10 -11.21 -10.04
C LEU A 398 2.34 -10.33 -10.24
N THR A 399 3.45 -10.67 -9.58
CA THR A 399 4.68 -9.87 -9.62
C THR A 399 5.93 -10.75 -9.63
N THR A 400 6.99 -10.26 -10.27
CA THR A 400 8.32 -10.89 -10.25
C THR A 400 9.23 -10.34 -9.16
N ASN A 401 8.78 -9.26 -8.48
CA ASN A 401 9.53 -8.57 -7.43
C ASN A 401 9.10 -9.04 -6.04
N GLU A 402 10.01 -9.67 -5.28
CA GLU A 402 9.73 -10.20 -3.94
C GLU A 402 9.25 -9.13 -2.95
N ARG A 403 9.80 -7.92 -3.00
CA ARG A 403 9.40 -6.84 -2.11
C ARG A 403 7.98 -6.35 -2.44
N ALA A 404 7.65 -6.23 -3.73
CA ALA A 404 6.29 -5.92 -4.16
C ALA A 404 5.30 -7.03 -3.73
N TYR A 405 5.68 -8.31 -3.87
CA TYR A 405 4.91 -9.46 -3.39
C TYR A 405 4.55 -9.32 -1.91
N ARG A 406 5.53 -9.03 -1.05
CA ARG A 406 5.29 -8.83 0.37
C ARG A 406 4.46 -7.57 0.67
N LYS A 407 4.76 -6.45 0.00
CA LYS A 407 4.02 -5.19 0.18
C LYS A 407 2.55 -5.27 -0.24
N LEU A 408 2.23 -6.07 -1.23
CA LEU A 408 0.85 -6.30 -1.65
C LEU A 408 0.01 -7.01 -0.56
N ALA A 409 0.65 -7.73 0.38
CA ALA A 409 -0.02 -8.34 1.52
C ALA A 409 -0.77 -7.35 2.43
N LEU A 410 -0.38 -6.06 2.42
CA LEU A 410 -1.10 -4.98 3.13
C LEU A 410 -2.19 -4.31 2.27
N SER A 411 -2.43 -4.76 1.05
CA SER A 411 -3.40 -4.11 0.15
C SER A 411 -4.72 -4.87 0.14
N TRP A 412 -5.81 -4.14 0.34
CA TRP A 412 -7.16 -4.71 0.44
C TRP A 412 -7.54 -5.57 -0.78
N GLY A 413 -8.10 -6.74 -0.55
CA GLY A 413 -8.63 -7.63 -1.59
C GLY A 413 -7.60 -8.23 -2.54
N ILE A 414 -6.30 -7.95 -2.36
CA ILE A 414 -5.24 -8.49 -3.21
C ILE A 414 -4.70 -9.77 -2.61
N THR A 415 -4.60 -10.81 -3.42
CA THR A 415 -3.81 -12.02 -3.16
C THR A 415 -2.52 -11.91 -3.97
N PRO A 416 -1.39 -11.64 -3.33
CA PRO A 416 -0.11 -11.60 -4.03
C PRO A 416 0.29 -13.00 -4.49
N VAL A 417 0.89 -13.09 -5.67
CA VAL A 417 1.49 -14.32 -6.19
C VAL A 417 2.80 -14.00 -6.89
N MET A 418 3.85 -14.77 -6.59
CA MET A 418 5.12 -14.65 -7.31
C MET A 418 4.99 -15.23 -8.72
N SER A 419 5.62 -14.55 -9.68
CA SER A 419 5.70 -14.96 -11.08
C SER A 419 7.16 -15.08 -11.51
N GLU A 420 7.37 -15.80 -12.57
CA GLU A 420 8.62 -15.78 -13.33
C GLU A 420 8.56 -14.67 -14.38
N VAL A 421 9.72 -14.26 -14.87
CA VAL A 421 9.82 -13.37 -16.04
C VAL A 421 9.51 -14.17 -17.30
N TYR A 422 8.60 -13.66 -18.12
CA TYR A 422 8.23 -14.27 -19.39
C TYR A 422 8.56 -13.34 -20.56
N GLU A 423 9.20 -13.89 -21.58
CA GLU A 423 9.61 -13.15 -22.80
C GLU A 423 8.42 -12.78 -23.73
N SER A 424 7.23 -13.32 -23.47
CA SER A 424 6.04 -13.11 -24.31
C SER A 424 4.82 -12.77 -23.47
N THR A 425 4.08 -11.73 -23.88
CA THR A 425 2.80 -11.34 -23.27
C THR A 425 1.75 -12.47 -23.34
N ASP A 426 1.76 -13.27 -24.40
CA ASP A 426 0.85 -14.41 -24.53
C ASP A 426 1.16 -15.49 -23.49
N VAL A 427 2.44 -15.76 -23.26
CA VAL A 427 2.89 -16.72 -22.24
C VAL A 427 2.57 -16.15 -20.84
N LEU A 428 2.81 -14.86 -20.61
CA LEU A 428 2.44 -14.20 -19.36
C LEU A 428 0.94 -14.30 -19.09
N PHE A 429 0.09 -14.00 -20.09
CA PHE A 429 -1.36 -14.08 -19.93
C PHE A 429 -1.85 -15.53 -19.75
N TYR A 430 -1.26 -16.49 -20.47
CA TYR A 430 -1.53 -17.91 -20.26
C TYR A 430 -1.15 -18.35 -18.83
N HIS A 431 0.00 -17.91 -18.34
CA HIS A 431 0.45 -18.16 -16.97
C HIS A 431 -0.50 -17.50 -15.95
N ALA A 432 -0.85 -16.22 -16.17
CA ALA A 432 -1.81 -15.51 -15.33
C ALA A 432 -3.17 -16.23 -15.25
N LEU A 433 -3.66 -16.77 -16.37
CA LEU A 433 -4.87 -17.59 -16.40
C LEU A 433 -4.69 -18.90 -15.60
N LYS A 434 -3.55 -19.56 -15.74
CA LYS A 434 -3.23 -20.79 -14.99
C LYS A 434 -3.17 -20.52 -13.49
N VAL A 435 -2.53 -19.44 -13.07
CA VAL A 435 -2.47 -19.00 -11.68
C VAL A 435 -3.87 -18.66 -11.17
N SER A 436 -4.65 -17.89 -11.93
CA SER A 436 -6.03 -17.55 -11.59
C SER A 436 -6.86 -18.80 -11.33
N ARG A 437 -6.75 -19.80 -12.21
CA ARG A 437 -7.46 -21.07 -12.09
C ARG A 437 -7.05 -21.85 -10.84
N SER A 438 -5.76 -21.90 -10.53
CA SER A 438 -5.24 -22.62 -9.35
C SER A 438 -5.66 -21.94 -8.05
N VAL A 439 -5.44 -20.62 -7.94
CA VAL A 439 -5.69 -19.84 -6.71
C VAL A 439 -7.19 -19.74 -6.40
N MET A 440 -8.02 -19.54 -7.43
CA MET A 440 -9.46 -19.32 -7.28
C MET A 440 -10.29 -20.60 -7.49
N GLN A 441 -9.66 -21.74 -7.80
CA GLN A 441 -10.33 -23.00 -8.12
C GLN A 441 -11.41 -22.83 -9.20
N LEU A 442 -11.06 -22.12 -10.28
CA LEU A 442 -12.01 -21.78 -11.34
C LEU A 442 -12.46 -23.01 -12.14
N GLU A 443 -13.73 -23.01 -12.51
CA GLU A 443 -14.36 -24.02 -13.35
C GLU A 443 -14.46 -23.57 -14.82
N LYS A 444 -14.82 -24.52 -15.70
CA LYS A 444 -15.03 -24.22 -17.12
C LYS A 444 -16.26 -23.32 -17.29
N GLY A 445 -16.05 -22.12 -17.84
CA GLY A 445 -17.09 -21.11 -18.05
C GLY A 445 -16.96 -19.91 -17.12
N ASP A 446 -16.15 -19.99 -16.06
CA ASP A 446 -15.84 -18.84 -15.22
C ASP A 446 -15.06 -17.79 -16.03
N LYS A 447 -15.38 -16.53 -15.77
CA LYS A 447 -14.77 -15.38 -16.43
C LYS A 447 -13.68 -14.76 -15.58
N VAL A 448 -12.58 -14.39 -16.21
CA VAL A 448 -11.44 -13.71 -15.60
C VAL A 448 -11.09 -12.46 -16.40
N ILE A 449 -10.53 -11.46 -15.73
CA ILE A 449 -9.91 -10.30 -16.38
C ILE A 449 -8.43 -10.35 -16.10
N ILE A 450 -7.60 -10.17 -17.13
CA ILE A 450 -6.15 -10.06 -17.02
C ILE A 450 -5.76 -8.68 -17.57
N THR A 451 -4.94 -7.93 -16.83
CA THR A 451 -4.50 -6.59 -17.23
C THR A 451 -3.00 -6.56 -17.51
N GLY A 452 -2.62 -5.84 -18.59
CA GLY A 452 -1.23 -5.56 -18.96
C GLY A 452 -1.17 -4.23 -19.74
N GLY A 453 0.01 -3.63 -19.87
CA GLY A 453 0.19 -2.31 -20.51
C GLY A 453 0.52 -2.39 -21.99
N ILE A 454 -0.26 -1.72 -22.85
CA ILE A 454 -0.05 -1.57 -24.31
C ILE A 454 -0.48 -0.15 -24.71
N ILE A 455 0.30 0.49 -25.63
CA ILE A 455 -0.16 1.70 -26.31
C ILE A 455 -0.59 1.39 -27.75
N ASN A 456 -1.72 1.99 -28.19
CA ASN A 456 -2.13 1.96 -29.58
C ASN A 456 -1.53 3.15 -30.32
N GLY A 457 -0.44 2.93 -31.07
CA GLY A 457 0.29 3.99 -31.78
C GLY A 457 -0.42 4.55 -32.99
N ARG A 458 -1.42 3.83 -33.55
CA ARG A 458 -2.26 4.25 -34.68
C ARG A 458 -3.59 3.51 -34.58
N SER A 459 -4.72 4.19 -34.72
CA SER A 459 -6.04 3.61 -34.56
C SER A 459 -6.98 3.84 -35.74
N GLY A 460 -7.83 2.85 -36.00
CA GLY A 460 -8.89 2.88 -36.98
C GLY A 460 -8.45 2.75 -38.43
N ARG A 461 -9.42 2.78 -39.36
CA ARG A 461 -9.22 2.70 -40.81
C ARG A 461 -8.38 1.52 -41.30
N CYS A 462 -8.32 0.40 -40.55
CA CYS A 462 -7.63 -0.79 -41.00
C CYS A 462 -8.33 -1.39 -42.25
N PRO A 463 -7.64 -1.62 -43.39
CA PRO A 463 -8.25 -2.14 -44.60
C PRO A 463 -8.60 -3.63 -44.52
N GLU A 464 -8.20 -4.31 -43.47
CA GLU A 464 -8.45 -5.73 -43.28
C GLU A 464 -9.88 -5.98 -42.75
N ASP A 465 -10.53 -7.07 -43.19
CA ASP A 465 -11.93 -7.41 -42.91
C ASP A 465 -12.11 -8.31 -41.67
N CYS A 466 -11.16 -8.32 -40.76
CA CYS A 466 -11.23 -9.14 -39.56
C CYS A 466 -12.51 -8.89 -38.76
N LYS A 467 -13.39 -9.87 -38.69
CA LYS A 467 -14.73 -9.76 -38.07
C LYS A 467 -14.76 -9.40 -36.59
N TYR A 468 -13.68 -9.67 -35.88
CA TYR A 468 -13.57 -9.41 -34.44
C TYR A 468 -12.92 -8.06 -34.14
N CYS A 469 -12.34 -7.37 -35.13
CA CYS A 469 -11.51 -6.20 -34.89
C CYS A 469 -12.29 -4.90 -34.94
N ALA A 470 -12.34 -4.16 -33.85
CA ALA A 470 -12.99 -2.85 -33.77
C ALA A 470 -12.37 -1.79 -34.71
N GLN A 471 -11.09 -1.93 -35.07
CA GLN A 471 -10.36 -1.00 -35.94
C GLN A 471 -10.50 -1.28 -37.43
N SER A 472 -11.19 -2.36 -37.81
CA SER A 472 -11.46 -2.69 -39.22
C SER A 472 -12.40 -1.66 -39.84
N ALA A 473 -12.05 -1.16 -41.02
CA ALA A 473 -12.93 -0.26 -41.80
C ALA A 473 -14.22 -0.97 -42.32
N HIS A 474 -14.29 -2.29 -42.24
CA HIS A 474 -15.44 -3.11 -42.62
C HIS A 474 -16.43 -3.31 -41.49
N ASN A 475 -16.06 -2.95 -40.23
CA ASN A 475 -16.92 -3.06 -39.06
C ASN A 475 -17.45 -1.69 -38.66
N HIS A 476 -18.71 -1.63 -38.22
CA HIS A 476 -19.32 -0.41 -37.72
C HIS A 476 -19.09 -0.36 -36.20
N THR A 477 -18.05 0.35 -35.77
CA THR A 477 -17.68 0.53 -34.38
C THR A 477 -17.35 2.01 -34.11
N ASP A 478 -17.53 2.44 -32.88
CA ASP A 478 -17.20 3.80 -32.43
C ASP A 478 -15.72 3.93 -31.99
N CYS A 479 -14.81 3.17 -32.63
CA CYS A 479 -13.39 3.30 -32.28
C CYS A 479 -12.85 4.67 -32.72
N GLU A 480 -12.06 5.29 -31.85
CA GLU A 480 -11.37 6.52 -32.16
C GLU A 480 -10.38 6.31 -33.32
N VAL A 481 -10.33 7.26 -34.25
CA VAL A 481 -9.49 7.19 -35.44
C VAL A 481 -8.45 8.29 -35.41
N TYR A 482 -7.16 7.92 -35.42
CA TYR A 482 -6.04 8.84 -35.49
C TYR A 482 -4.87 8.21 -36.25
N ASP A 483 -4.02 9.08 -36.82
CA ASP A 483 -2.79 8.70 -37.51
C ASP A 483 -1.71 8.27 -36.48
N PHE A 484 -0.51 7.91 -36.97
CA PHE A 484 0.55 7.51 -36.05
C PHE A 484 0.87 8.63 -35.06
N LEU A 485 0.86 8.29 -33.77
CA LEU A 485 1.08 9.25 -32.67
C LEU A 485 2.44 9.97 -32.79
N PRO A 486 2.55 11.22 -32.33
CA PRO A 486 3.83 11.90 -32.20
C PRO A 486 4.80 11.10 -31.34
N GLU A 487 6.07 11.12 -31.69
CA GLU A 487 7.14 10.45 -30.94
C GLU A 487 7.16 10.86 -29.47
N GLU A 488 7.00 12.16 -29.19
CA GLU A 488 7.00 12.70 -27.83
C GLU A 488 5.92 12.04 -26.94
N ASP A 489 4.73 11.79 -27.48
CA ASP A 489 3.63 11.13 -26.78
C ASP A 489 3.93 9.66 -26.52
N ILE A 490 4.53 8.96 -27.48
CA ILE A 490 4.92 7.55 -27.37
C ILE A 490 6.02 7.40 -26.32
N VAL A 491 7.09 8.21 -26.39
CA VAL A 491 8.20 8.18 -25.43
C VAL A 491 7.72 8.55 -24.03
N LYS A 492 6.84 9.56 -23.91
CA LYS A 492 6.23 9.92 -22.63
C LYS A 492 5.40 8.78 -22.03
N ALA A 493 4.62 8.08 -22.87
CA ALA A 493 3.86 6.91 -22.43
C ALA A 493 4.79 5.77 -22.01
N CYS A 494 5.91 5.54 -22.71
CA CYS A 494 6.92 4.55 -22.36
C CYS A 494 7.53 4.85 -20.97
N LYS A 495 8.01 6.08 -20.75
CA LYS A 495 8.55 6.55 -19.45
C LYS A 495 7.55 6.44 -18.31
N LEU A 496 6.28 6.75 -18.59
CA LEU A 496 5.22 6.59 -17.62
C LEU A 496 5.06 5.10 -17.23
N ASN A 497 5.00 4.21 -18.21
CA ASN A 497 4.88 2.77 -17.97
C ASN A 497 6.10 2.23 -17.20
N GLU A 498 7.32 2.65 -17.55
CA GLU A 498 8.54 2.32 -16.81
C GLU A 498 8.45 2.79 -15.35
N SER A 499 8.09 4.06 -15.13
CA SER A 499 7.93 4.62 -13.77
C SER A 499 6.84 3.91 -12.96
N GLU A 500 5.91 3.27 -13.63
CA GLU A 500 4.84 2.47 -13.06
C GLU A 500 5.22 1.00 -12.86
N GLY A 501 6.45 0.61 -13.27
CA GLY A 501 6.96 -0.74 -13.12
C GLY A 501 6.32 -1.74 -14.08
N VAL A 502 6.03 -1.32 -15.29
CA VAL A 502 5.61 -2.21 -16.38
C VAL A 502 6.84 -2.86 -17.00
N ASP A 503 6.86 -4.18 -17.13
CA ASP A 503 8.01 -4.93 -17.65
C ASP A 503 8.29 -4.66 -19.11
N ARG A 504 7.22 -4.44 -19.91
CA ARG A 504 7.31 -4.38 -21.37
C ARG A 504 6.35 -3.34 -21.92
N PHE A 505 6.84 -2.53 -22.86
CA PHE A 505 6.07 -1.53 -23.58
C PHE A 505 5.94 -1.90 -25.06
N SER A 506 4.73 -1.85 -25.61
CA SER A 506 4.45 -2.23 -26.99
C SER A 506 3.74 -1.12 -27.75
N ILE A 507 4.24 -0.79 -28.94
CA ILE A 507 3.50 0.00 -29.92
C ILE A 507 2.69 -0.96 -30.79
N VAL A 508 1.36 -0.84 -30.73
CA VAL A 508 0.43 -1.58 -31.57
C VAL A 508 -0.16 -0.63 -32.61
N THR A 509 -0.31 -1.06 -33.86
CA THR A 509 -0.86 -0.20 -34.91
C THR A 509 -1.99 -0.88 -35.67
N ALA A 510 -3.02 -0.10 -36.01
CA ALA A 510 -4.02 -0.49 -36.97
C ALA A 510 -3.40 -0.54 -38.38
N GLY A 511 -3.87 -1.47 -39.21
CA GLY A 511 -3.43 -1.60 -40.61
C GLY A 511 -2.86 -2.96 -40.92
N LYS A 512 -2.75 -3.25 -42.22
CA LYS A 512 -2.17 -4.51 -42.71
C LYS A 512 -0.68 -4.61 -42.38
N ALA A 513 0.05 -3.52 -42.56
CA ALA A 513 1.44 -3.33 -42.19
C ALA A 513 1.71 -1.83 -42.02
N LEU A 514 2.62 -1.48 -41.12
CA LEU A 514 3.14 -0.12 -41.01
C LEU A 514 4.27 0.04 -42.05
N THR A 515 4.18 1.05 -42.90
CA THR A 515 5.13 1.26 -43.98
C THR A 515 5.41 2.74 -44.24
N GLY A 516 6.46 3.03 -45.05
CA GLY A 516 6.77 4.39 -45.46
C GLY A 516 7.16 5.30 -44.27
N GLU A 517 6.74 6.55 -44.30
CA GLU A 517 7.13 7.56 -43.33
C GLU A 517 6.66 7.22 -41.88
N GLU A 518 5.53 6.56 -41.73
CA GLU A 518 5.05 6.15 -40.38
C GLU A 518 5.93 5.02 -39.80
N PHE A 519 6.47 4.13 -40.64
CA PHE A 519 7.42 3.12 -40.19
C PHE A 519 8.73 3.77 -39.72
N GLU A 520 9.23 4.79 -40.44
CA GLU A 520 10.41 5.55 -40.03
C GLU A 520 10.21 6.25 -38.68
N LYS A 521 9.06 6.85 -38.48
CA LYS A 521 8.68 7.45 -37.19
C LYS A 521 8.65 6.41 -36.07
N ALA A 522 8.17 5.21 -36.34
CA ALA A 522 8.15 4.13 -35.36
C ALA A 522 9.56 3.66 -35.00
N VAL A 523 10.44 3.46 -36.00
CA VAL A 523 11.84 3.09 -35.75
C VAL A 523 12.53 4.15 -34.89
N HIS A 524 12.36 5.44 -35.22
CA HIS A 524 12.96 6.53 -34.46
C HIS A 524 12.44 6.59 -33.01
N ALA A 525 11.13 6.37 -32.81
CA ALA A 525 10.53 6.28 -31.48
C ALA A 525 11.13 5.13 -30.65
N TYR A 526 11.37 3.96 -31.27
CA TYR A 526 12.05 2.84 -30.60
C TYR A 526 13.49 3.14 -30.27
N GLU A 527 14.25 3.76 -31.17
CA GLU A 527 15.62 4.20 -30.88
C GLU A 527 15.69 5.17 -29.70
N THR A 528 14.73 6.09 -29.61
CA THR A 528 14.64 7.05 -28.50
C THR A 528 14.27 6.34 -27.20
N MET A 529 13.26 5.47 -27.22
CA MET A 529 12.86 4.68 -26.04
C MET A 529 14.00 3.78 -25.57
N ASN A 530 14.71 3.11 -26.45
CA ASN A 530 15.85 2.24 -26.10
C ASN A 530 17.03 3.00 -25.46
N LYS A 531 17.16 4.32 -25.74
CA LYS A 531 18.19 5.18 -25.13
C LYS A 531 17.75 5.78 -23.79
N GLU A 532 16.46 6.06 -23.65
CA GLU A 532 15.93 6.89 -22.56
C GLU A 532 15.15 6.10 -21.50
N CYS A 533 14.80 4.84 -21.78
CA CYS A 533 14.02 3.97 -20.89
C CYS A 533 14.73 2.63 -20.68
N ASP A 534 14.57 2.05 -19.49
CA ASP A 534 15.08 0.70 -19.13
C ASP A 534 13.89 -0.28 -19.02
N ILE A 535 13.12 -0.39 -20.11
CA ILE A 535 11.94 -1.25 -20.24
C ILE A 535 12.05 -2.10 -21.51
N GLU A 536 11.63 -3.36 -21.50
CA GLU A 536 11.61 -4.18 -22.70
C GLU A 536 10.66 -3.63 -23.77
N LEU A 537 11.13 -3.57 -25.02
CA LEU A 537 10.39 -3.00 -26.13
C LEU A 537 9.81 -4.09 -27.05
N CYS A 538 8.51 -4.00 -27.31
CA CYS A 538 7.77 -4.90 -28.17
C CYS A 538 7.06 -4.13 -29.31
N ALA A 539 6.85 -4.76 -30.45
CA ALA A 539 6.13 -4.17 -31.58
C ALA A 539 5.01 -5.08 -32.09
N SER A 540 3.91 -4.47 -32.54
CA SER A 540 2.81 -5.15 -33.26
C SER A 540 2.31 -4.27 -34.39
N MET A 541 2.93 -4.41 -35.57
CA MET A 541 2.77 -3.51 -36.72
C MET A 541 2.35 -4.24 -38.00
N GLY A 542 1.70 -5.39 -37.85
CA GLY A 542 1.15 -6.18 -38.97
C GLY A 542 2.20 -7.00 -39.72
N PHE A 543 2.08 -7.06 -41.06
CA PHE A 543 2.93 -7.89 -41.94
C PHE A 543 4.18 -7.15 -42.36
N LEU A 544 5.24 -7.19 -41.57
CA LEU A 544 6.53 -6.60 -41.90
C LEU A 544 7.41 -7.59 -42.66
N ASN A 545 8.29 -7.08 -43.52
CA ASN A 545 9.30 -7.87 -44.22
C ASN A 545 10.57 -8.03 -43.35
N ALA A 546 11.54 -8.87 -43.80
CA ALA A 546 12.75 -9.16 -43.05
C ALA A 546 13.59 -7.90 -42.78
N GLU A 547 13.72 -6.97 -43.74
CA GLU A 547 14.49 -5.73 -43.58
C GLU A 547 13.84 -4.82 -42.51
N GLN A 548 12.52 -4.73 -42.50
CA GLN A 548 11.78 -3.93 -41.49
C GLN A 548 11.92 -4.54 -40.09
N LEU A 549 11.83 -5.86 -39.97
CA LEU A 549 12.01 -6.57 -38.71
C LEU A 549 13.43 -6.38 -38.16
N HIS A 550 14.46 -6.50 -39.05
CA HIS A 550 15.84 -6.25 -38.69
C HIS A 550 16.05 -4.83 -38.14
N ARG A 551 15.51 -3.84 -38.81
CA ARG A 551 15.58 -2.43 -38.34
C ARG A 551 14.92 -2.18 -37.00
N LEU A 552 13.78 -2.82 -36.73
CA LEU A 552 13.15 -2.75 -35.40
C LEU A 552 14.01 -3.42 -34.33
N HIS A 553 14.63 -4.56 -34.63
CA HIS A 553 15.56 -5.23 -33.73
C HIS A 553 16.78 -4.34 -33.43
N GLU A 554 17.40 -3.72 -34.44
CA GLU A 554 18.48 -2.74 -34.23
C GLU A 554 18.06 -1.53 -33.41
N ALA A 555 16.80 -1.10 -33.52
CA ALA A 555 16.22 -0.02 -32.72
C ALA A 555 15.88 -0.41 -31.26
N GLY A 556 16.14 -1.67 -30.86
CA GLY A 556 15.96 -2.16 -29.49
C GLY A 556 14.69 -2.96 -29.24
N VAL A 557 13.92 -3.29 -30.27
CA VAL A 557 12.73 -4.16 -30.13
C VAL A 557 13.19 -5.61 -29.90
N THR A 558 12.85 -6.16 -28.74
CA THR A 558 13.21 -7.52 -28.33
C THR A 558 12.10 -8.55 -28.60
N SER A 559 10.89 -8.10 -28.95
CA SER A 559 9.74 -8.97 -29.15
C SER A 559 8.79 -8.42 -30.22
N TYR A 560 8.27 -9.29 -31.08
CA TYR A 560 7.30 -8.89 -32.11
C TYR A 560 6.00 -9.70 -31.96
N HIS A 561 4.90 -9.01 -31.78
CA HIS A 561 3.60 -9.60 -31.56
C HIS A 561 2.82 -9.71 -32.87
N HIS A 562 2.41 -10.91 -33.25
CA HIS A 562 1.61 -11.17 -34.44
C HIS A 562 0.61 -12.30 -34.21
N ASN A 563 -0.61 -11.94 -33.85
CA ASN A 563 -1.65 -12.90 -33.47
C ASN A 563 -2.10 -13.81 -34.62
N ILE A 564 -2.18 -15.10 -34.37
CA ILE A 564 -2.77 -16.08 -35.28
C ILE A 564 -4.31 -16.09 -35.24
N GLU A 565 -4.89 -15.67 -34.11
CA GLU A 565 -6.33 -15.47 -33.83
C GLU A 565 -7.14 -16.77 -33.77
N THR A 566 -6.97 -17.68 -34.72
CA THR A 566 -7.74 -18.91 -34.80
C THR A 566 -6.97 -20.01 -35.55
N SER A 567 -7.55 -21.19 -35.64
CA SER A 567 -6.98 -22.29 -36.42
C SER A 567 -7.01 -22.03 -37.94
N ARG A 568 -6.07 -22.62 -38.66
CA ARG A 568 -6.01 -22.56 -40.14
C ARG A 568 -7.35 -22.89 -40.78
N ARG A 569 -8.09 -23.88 -40.27
CA ARG A 569 -9.38 -24.31 -40.78
C ARG A 569 -10.44 -23.23 -40.60
N ASN A 570 -10.43 -22.48 -39.53
CA ASN A 570 -11.43 -21.47 -39.23
C ASN A 570 -11.08 -20.08 -39.75
N PHE A 571 -9.83 -19.85 -40.12
CA PHE A 571 -9.29 -18.54 -40.51
C PHE A 571 -10.10 -17.87 -41.63
N PRO A 572 -10.50 -18.58 -42.72
CA PRO A 572 -11.31 -17.98 -43.80
C PRO A 572 -12.72 -17.50 -43.35
N ASN A 573 -13.20 -17.98 -42.20
CA ASN A 573 -14.48 -17.55 -41.64
C ASN A 573 -14.38 -16.21 -40.89
N ILE A 574 -13.16 -15.80 -40.48
CA ILE A 574 -12.97 -14.58 -39.69
C ILE A 574 -12.26 -13.47 -40.46
N CYS A 575 -11.51 -13.80 -41.52
CA CYS A 575 -10.81 -12.83 -42.36
C CYS A 575 -10.65 -13.35 -43.78
N THR A 576 -10.87 -12.50 -44.77
CA THR A 576 -10.67 -12.85 -46.20
C THR A 576 -9.61 -12.02 -46.90
N THR A 577 -9.18 -10.91 -46.30
CA THR A 577 -8.17 -9.98 -46.86
C THR A 577 -6.72 -10.46 -46.67
N HIS A 578 -6.49 -11.39 -45.77
CA HIS A 578 -5.21 -12.11 -45.63
C HIS A 578 -5.44 -13.54 -45.14
N THR A 579 -4.40 -14.37 -45.15
CA THR A 579 -4.51 -15.80 -44.87
C THR A 579 -3.74 -16.18 -43.59
N TYR A 580 -4.11 -17.33 -43.03
CA TYR A 580 -3.36 -17.97 -41.94
C TYR A 580 -1.89 -18.15 -42.28
N ASP A 581 -1.59 -18.59 -43.52
CA ASP A 581 -0.21 -18.85 -43.96
C ASP A 581 0.62 -17.56 -44.07
N MET A 582 0.03 -16.43 -44.45
CA MET A 582 0.73 -15.13 -44.42
C MET A 582 1.14 -14.77 -42.99
N LYS A 583 0.31 -15.02 -41.98
CA LYS A 583 0.70 -14.80 -40.58
C LYS A 583 1.86 -15.71 -40.15
N ILE A 584 1.82 -16.98 -40.53
CA ILE A 584 2.90 -17.93 -40.25
C ILE A 584 4.20 -17.51 -40.92
N GLU A 585 4.17 -16.99 -42.15
CA GLU A 585 5.40 -16.50 -42.84
C GLU A 585 6.00 -15.30 -42.10
N THR A 586 5.21 -14.34 -41.65
CA THR A 586 5.69 -13.23 -40.82
C THR A 586 6.34 -13.73 -39.54
N LEU A 587 5.72 -14.67 -38.83
CA LEU A 587 6.29 -15.25 -37.60
C LEU A 587 7.59 -16.03 -37.85
N LYS A 588 7.77 -16.65 -39.04
CA LYS A 588 9.04 -17.28 -39.43
C LYS A 588 10.12 -16.24 -39.66
N LEU A 589 9.78 -15.10 -40.29
CA LEU A 589 10.73 -14.00 -40.45
C LEU A 589 11.15 -13.41 -39.09
N VAL A 590 10.21 -13.18 -38.19
CA VAL A 590 10.50 -12.74 -36.82
C VAL A 590 11.45 -13.72 -36.11
N LYS A 591 11.16 -15.03 -36.19
CA LYS A 591 11.98 -16.06 -35.56
C LYS A 591 13.39 -16.17 -36.21
N ALA A 592 13.54 -15.82 -37.47
CA ALA A 592 14.83 -15.84 -38.16
C ALA A 592 15.68 -14.62 -37.76
N GLU A 593 15.07 -13.56 -37.35
CA GLU A 593 15.73 -12.32 -36.92
C GLU A 593 16.27 -12.37 -35.48
N GLY A 594 15.77 -13.26 -34.63
CA GLY A 594 16.12 -13.48 -33.21
C GLY A 594 14.89 -13.51 -32.35
#